data_c374b86947bc935232ae057194816715
#
_entry.id   c374b86947bc935232ae057194816715
#
_cell.length_a   1.000
_cell.length_b   1.000
_cell.length_c   1.000
_cell.angle_alpha   90.00
_cell.angle_beta   90.00
_cell.angle_gamma   90.00
#
_symmetry.space_group_name_H-M   'P 1'
#
loop_
_entity.id
_entity.type
_entity.pdbx_description
1 polymer ?
#
loop_
_entity_poly.entity_id
_entity_poly.type
_entity_poly.pdbx_seq_one_letter_code
_entity_poly.pdbx_strand_id
1 'polypeptide(L)'
;MNKEIERKFLVNGEPWKGHQAYDIQQGYLSEGEVTTRVRISNKKSYLTLKGKKTGITCSEYEYEIPLHDAQQMINSFCGKQLIQKKRYNIYHDGFRWEVDVFEGSNEGLVIAELELSSEDQQFTFPDWIGEEMSSDARYYNSCLLERPWPFDD
;
A
#
# COMPACT_ATOMS: atom_id res chain seq x y z
N MET A 1 -2.88 -10.37 16.88
CA MET A 1 -1.43 -10.39 16.71
C MET A 1 -1.03 -9.38 15.68
N ASN A 2 0.05 -8.67 15.90
CA ASN A 2 0.48 -7.56 15.06
C ASN A 2 1.27 -8.06 13.86
N LYS A 3 0.58 -8.76 12.97
CA LYS A 3 1.16 -9.28 11.73
C LYS A 3 0.31 -8.85 10.55
N GLU A 4 0.98 -8.61 9.43
CA GLU A 4 0.34 -8.38 8.15
C GLU A 4 0.72 -9.52 7.21
N ILE A 5 -0.27 -10.16 6.61
CA ILE A 5 -0.09 -11.17 5.59
C ILE A 5 -0.82 -10.66 4.35
N GLU A 6 -0.07 -10.36 3.29
CA GLU A 6 -0.62 -9.63 2.17
C GLU A 6 -0.07 -10.13 0.86
N ARG A 7 -0.94 -10.23 -0.15
CA ARG A 7 -0.54 -10.53 -1.52
C ARG A 7 -0.86 -9.35 -2.41
N LYS A 8 0.01 -9.12 -3.40
CA LYS A 8 -0.08 -8.00 -4.33
C LYS A 8 -0.13 -8.49 -5.76
N PHE A 9 -0.97 -7.82 -6.56
CA PHE A 9 -1.19 -8.18 -7.96
C PHE A 9 -1.27 -6.93 -8.82
N LEU A 10 -0.83 -7.02 -10.05
CA LEU A 10 -1.18 -6.03 -11.06
C LEU A 10 -2.64 -6.19 -11.44
N VAL A 11 -3.21 -5.16 -12.03
CA VAL A 11 -4.65 -5.09 -12.32
C VAL A 11 -4.86 -4.93 -13.82
N ASN A 12 -5.77 -5.73 -14.39
CA ASN A 12 -6.19 -5.61 -15.78
C ASN A 12 -7.49 -4.81 -15.84
N GLY A 13 -7.57 -3.90 -16.82
CA GLY A 13 -8.76 -3.07 -16.98
C GLY A 13 -8.89 -2.01 -15.88
N GLU A 14 -10.10 -1.59 -15.64
CA GLU A 14 -10.39 -0.50 -14.70
C GLU A 14 -11.55 -0.89 -13.76
N PRO A 15 -11.35 -1.93 -12.91
CA PRO A 15 -12.42 -2.41 -12.04
C PRO A 15 -12.85 -1.40 -10.97
N TRP A 16 -12.05 -0.39 -10.71
CA TRP A 16 -12.35 0.64 -9.70
C TRP A 16 -13.38 1.67 -10.20
N LYS A 17 -13.64 1.76 -11.49
CA LYS A 17 -14.60 2.73 -12.02
C LYS A 17 -15.97 2.52 -11.39
N GLY A 18 -16.57 3.62 -10.93
CA GLY A 18 -17.87 3.59 -10.26
C GLY A 18 -17.82 3.31 -8.77
N HIS A 19 -16.65 2.97 -8.23
CA HIS A 19 -16.45 2.81 -6.80
C HIS A 19 -15.99 4.10 -6.16
N GLN A 20 -16.26 4.26 -4.87
CA GLN A 20 -15.82 5.42 -4.12
C GLN A 20 -14.35 5.30 -3.78
N ALA A 21 -13.58 6.36 -4.09
CA ALA A 21 -12.16 6.44 -3.76
C ALA A 21 -11.96 7.14 -2.43
N TYR A 22 -10.86 6.81 -1.77
CA TYR A 22 -10.32 7.68 -0.73
C TYR A 22 -8.84 7.93 -0.98
N ASP A 23 -8.42 9.15 -0.63
CA ASP A 23 -7.06 9.60 -0.90
C ASP A 23 -6.11 9.08 0.16
N ILE A 24 -4.94 8.59 -0.29
CA ILE A 24 -3.85 8.21 0.58
C ILE A 24 -2.63 9.02 0.20
N GLN A 25 -2.01 9.62 1.21
CA GLN A 25 -0.71 10.26 1.12
C GLN A 25 0.17 9.64 2.19
N GLN A 26 1.35 9.16 1.83
CA GLN A 26 2.22 8.54 2.81
C GLN A 26 3.68 8.83 2.54
N GLY A 27 4.43 9.02 3.63
CA GLY A 27 5.86 9.20 3.62
C GLY A 27 6.54 8.21 4.56
N TYR A 28 7.85 8.09 4.42
CA TYR A 28 8.65 7.15 5.19
C TYR A 28 9.70 7.89 5.98
N LEU A 29 9.76 7.60 7.29
CA LEU A 29 10.72 8.21 8.21
C LEU A 29 11.99 7.39 8.31
N SER A 30 11.88 6.08 8.12
CA SER A 30 13.03 5.19 8.14
C SER A 30 12.75 3.94 7.30
N GLU A 31 13.83 3.33 6.83
CA GLU A 31 13.84 2.08 6.10
C GLU A 31 14.95 1.20 6.67
N GLY A 32 14.95 -0.09 6.34
CA GLY A 32 15.93 -1.05 6.81
C GLY A 32 15.28 -2.17 7.61
N GLU A 33 15.79 -2.45 8.81
CA GLU A 33 15.24 -3.50 9.66
C GLU A 33 13.80 -3.19 10.07
N VAL A 34 13.51 -1.91 10.29
CA VAL A 34 12.16 -1.43 10.58
C VAL A 34 11.83 -0.30 9.64
N THR A 35 10.71 -0.43 8.93
CA THR A 35 10.17 0.64 8.11
C THR A 35 9.14 1.41 8.93
N THR A 36 9.32 2.73 9.01
CA THR A 36 8.41 3.62 9.72
C THR A 36 7.71 4.52 8.71
N ARG A 37 6.37 4.45 8.70
CA ARG A 37 5.54 5.15 7.72
C ARG A 37 4.53 6.05 8.42
N VAL A 38 4.32 7.25 7.89
CA VAL A 38 3.20 8.11 8.24
C VAL A 38 2.24 8.13 7.06
N ARG A 39 0.98 7.82 7.31
CA ARG A 39 -0.06 7.80 6.28
C ARG A 39 -1.21 8.71 6.69
N ILE A 40 -1.66 9.52 5.74
CA ILE A 40 -2.90 10.27 5.86
C ILE A 40 -3.89 9.64 4.88
N SER A 41 -5.01 9.13 5.42
CA SER A 41 -6.06 8.49 4.65
C SER A 41 -7.35 9.28 4.86
N ASN A 42 -7.71 10.10 3.89
CA ASN A 42 -8.77 11.10 4.03
C ASN A 42 -8.49 12.01 5.22
N LYS A 43 -9.27 11.87 6.31
CA LYS A 43 -9.13 12.71 7.50
C LYS A 43 -8.45 12.02 8.68
N LYS A 44 -8.05 10.75 8.51
CA LYS A 44 -7.40 9.97 9.55
C LYS A 44 -5.93 9.78 9.23
N SER A 45 -5.13 9.66 10.26
CA SER A 45 -3.68 9.53 10.12
C SER A 45 -3.15 8.42 10.99
N TYR A 46 -2.11 7.75 10.49
CA TYR A 46 -1.56 6.56 11.14
C TYR A 46 -0.04 6.59 11.10
N LEU A 47 0.55 6.14 12.20
CA LEU A 47 1.98 5.83 12.27
C LEU A 47 2.10 4.31 12.25
N THR A 48 2.87 3.78 11.31
CA THR A 48 3.01 2.34 11.12
C THR A 48 4.47 1.94 11.15
N LEU A 49 4.75 0.89 11.93
CA LEU A 49 6.06 0.27 11.98
C LEU A 49 5.94 -1.13 11.38
N LYS A 50 6.78 -1.42 10.40
CA LYS A 50 6.81 -2.74 9.76
C LYS A 50 8.20 -3.33 9.86
N GLY A 51 8.26 -4.58 10.31
CA GLY A 51 9.48 -5.37 10.29
C GLY A 51 9.76 -5.91 8.91
N LYS A 52 10.84 -6.68 8.78
CA LYS A 52 11.20 -7.32 7.52
C LYS A 52 10.17 -8.36 7.12
N LYS A 53 9.91 -8.43 5.83
CA LYS A 53 9.05 -9.47 5.25
C LYS A 53 9.76 -10.82 5.27
N THR A 54 9.01 -11.84 5.66
CA THR A 54 9.36 -13.24 5.47
C THR A 54 8.26 -13.85 4.62
N GLY A 55 8.56 -14.13 3.34
CA GLY A 55 7.53 -14.50 2.39
C GLY A 55 6.55 -13.34 2.19
N ILE A 56 5.28 -13.57 2.52
CA ILE A 56 4.23 -12.55 2.43
C ILE A 56 3.82 -11.98 3.79
N THR A 57 4.57 -12.32 4.84
CA THR A 57 4.25 -11.96 6.22
C THR A 57 5.27 -10.97 6.78
N CYS A 58 4.81 -9.95 7.48
CA CYS A 58 5.69 -9.07 8.26
C CYS A 58 5.01 -8.69 9.57
N SER A 59 5.82 -8.28 10.54
CA SER A 59 5.30 -7.65 11.76
C SER A 59 4.79 -6.26 11.42
N GLU A 60 3.64 -5.89 11.97
CA GLU A 60 3.06 -4.58 11.73
C GLU A 60 2.47 -4.04 13.02
N TYR A 61 2.83 -2.81 13.36
CA TYR A 61 2.23 -2.06 14.47
C TYR A 61 1.71 -0.76 13.90
N GLU A 62 0.42 -0.52 14.04
CA GLU A 62 -0.22 0.67 13.49
C GLU A 62 -1.00 1.41 14.57
N TYR A 63 -0.79 2.71 14.65
CA TYR A 63 -1.42 3.57 15.64
C TYR A 63 -2.01 4.79 14.97
N GLU A 64 -3.25 5.11 15.31
CA GLU A 64 -3.85 6.36 14.85
C GLU A 64 -3.19 7.53 15.58
N ILE A 65 -2.82 8.57 14.83
CA ILE A 65 -2.18 9.77 15.37
C ILE A 65 -2.98 11.00 14.95
N PRO A 66 -2.83 12.12 15.65
CA PRO A 66 -3.50 13.36 15.23
C PRO A 66 -3.07 13.80 13.84
N LEU A 67 -4.02 14.28 13.04
CA LEU A 67 -3.75 14.73 11.68
C LEU A 67 -2.68 15.82 11.65
N HIS A 68 -2.72 16.76 12.59
CA HIS A 68 -1.73 17.82 12.69
C HIS A 68 -0.31 17.26 12.86
N ASP A 69 -0.16 16.27 13.72
CA ASP A 69 1.15 15.63 13.94
C ASP A 69 1.63 14.92 12.68
N ALA A 70 0.74 14.21 11.99
CA ALA A 70 1.07 13.53 10.75
C ALA A 70 1.55 14.50 9.67
N GLN A 71 0.87 15.63 9.52
CA GLN A 71 1.26 16.66 8.56
C GLN A 71 2.63 17.24 8.89
N GLN A 72 2.92 17.48 10.16
CA GLN A 72 4.22 17.97 10.59
C GLN A 72 5.32 16.95 10.39
N MET A 73 5.06 15.67 10.69
CA MET A 73 6.04 14.60 10.47
C MET A 73 6.40 14.49 8.97
N ILE A 74 5.40 14.53 8.12
CA ILE A 74 5.60 14.49 6.67
C ILE A 74 6.45 15.68 6.22
N ASN A 75 6.08 16.88 6.65
CA ASN A 75 6.79 18.09 6.24
C ASN A 75 8.23 18.14 6.76
N SER A 76 8.46 17.67 8.00
CA SER A 76 9.76 17.77 8.65
C SER A 76 10.70 16.63 8.30
N PHE A 77 10.17 15.42 8.08
CA PHE A 77 10.99 14.20 7.99
C PHE A 77 10.97 13.52 6.63
N CYS A 78 9.90 13.69 5.85
CA CYS A 78 9.75 12.94 4.60
C CYS A 78 10.17 13.74 3.36
N GLY A 79 10.41 15.03 3.50
CA GLY A 79 10.80 15.89 2.38
C GLY A 79 9.68 16.01 1.35
N LYS A 80 10.07 16.00 0.07
CA LYS A 80 9.12 16.14 -1.03
C LYS A 80 8.70 14.79 -1.62
N GLN A 81 9.27 13.70 -1.15
CA GLN A 81 9.01 12.37 -1.70
C GLN A 81 7.89 11.69 -0.95
N LEU A 82 6.72 11.72 -1.54
CA LEU A 82 5.52 11.13 -0.98
C LEU A 82 4.90 10.17 -1.99
N ILE A 83 4.35 9.08 -1.49
CA ILE A 83 3.46 8.24 -2.26
C ILE A 83 2.07 8.85 -2.17
N GLN A 84 1.46 9.07 -3.32
CA GLN A 84 0.09 9.56 -3.44
C GLN A 84 -0.68 8.57 -4.27
N LYS A 85 -1.84 8.17 -3.79
CA LYS A 85 -2.67 7.20 -4.48
C LYS A 85 -4.13 7.33 -4.06
N LYS A 86 -5.01 6.83 -4.90
CA LYS A 86 -6.41 6.66 -4.56
C LYS A 86 -6.65 5.19 -4.30
N ARG A 87 -7.27 4.88 -3.18
CA ARG A 87 -7.60 3.51 -2.80
C ARG A 87 -9.09 3.26 -2.98
N TYR A 88 -9.40 2.11 -3.55
CA TYR A 88 -10.78 1.65 -3.74
C TYR A 88 -10.93 0.29 -3.08
N ASN A 89 -11.98 0.12 -2.31
CA ASN A 89 -12.34 -1.18 -1.75
C ASN A 89 -13.30 -1.88 -2.69
N ILE A 90 -12.89 -3.01 -3.24
CA ILE A 90 -13.71 -3.80 -4.15
C ILE A 90 -13.92 -5.16 -3.52
N TYR A 91 -15.19 -5.51 -3.29
CA TYR A 91 -15.54 -6.78 -2.67
C TYR A 91 -15.78 -7.85 -3.72
N HIS A 92 -15.19 -9.01 -3.52
CA HIS A 92 -15.35 -10.16 -4.40
C HIS A 92 -15.39 -11.44 -3.57
N ASP A 93 -16.48 -12.18 -3.67
CA ASP A 93 -16.71 -13.43 -2.92
C ASP A 93 -16.37 -13.30 -1.42
N GLY A 94 -16.85 -12.22 -0.81
CA GLY A 94 -16.67 -11.98 0.62
C GLY A 94 -15.31 -11.42 1.01
N PHE A 95 -14.39 -11.24 0.07
CA PHE A 95 -13.07 -10.67 0.34
C PHE A 95 -13.02 -9.22 -0.11
N ARG A 96 -12.36 -8.40 0.70
CA ARG A 96 -12.15 -6.99 0.38
C ARG A 96 -10.78 -6.83 -0.29
N TRP A 97 -10.80 -6.49 -1.57
CA TRP A 97 -9.60 -6.15 -2.32
C TRP A 97 -9.37 -4.64 -2.23
N GLU A 98 -8.14 -4.26 -1.91
CA GLU A 98 -7.76 -2.86 -1.91
C GLU A 98 -7.03 -2.57 -3.21
N VAL A 99 -7.63 -1.74 -4.05
CA VAL A 99 -7.08 -1.37 -5.36
C VAL A 99 -6.52 0.03 -5.25
N ASP A 100 -5.21 0.15 -5.41
CA ASP A 100 -4.49 1.42 -5.33
C ASP A 100 -4.15 1.90 -6.73
N VAL A 101 -4.71 3.06 -7.10
CA VAL A 101 -4.42 3.76 -8.34
C VAL A 101 -3.43 4.86 -8.01
N PHE A 102 -2.19 4.69 -8.44
CA PHE A 102 -1.11 5.60 -8.08
C PHE A 102 -1.19 6.91 -8.86
N GLU A 103 -0.73 7.97 -8.21
CA GLU A 103 -0.67 9.32 -8.76
C GLU A 103 0.77 9.84 -8.71
N GLY A 104 1.01 11.01 -9.31
CA GLY A 104 2.32 11.63 -9.30
C GLY A 104 3.35 10.83 -10.06
N SER A 105 4.50 10.58 -9.44
CA SER A 105 5.64 9.92 -10.10
C SER A 105 5.36 8.48 -10.52
N ASN A 106 4.34 7.85 -9.95
CA ASN A 106 3.96 6.47 -10.25
C ASN A 106 2.66 6.38 -11.04
N GLU A 107 2.23 7.48 -11.66
CA GLU A 107 0.99 7.53 -12.42
C GLU A 107 0.95 6.43 -13.49
N GLY A 108 -0.18 5.74 -13.57
CA GLY A 108 -0.37 4.60 -14.47
C GLY A 108 -0.24 3.25 -13.79
N LEU A 109 0.41 3.20 -12.64
CA LEU A 109 0.53 1.97 -11.86
C LEU A 109 -0.76 1.72 -11.08
N VAL A 110 -1.26 0.49 -11.13
CA VAL A 110 -2.41 0.04 -10.34
C VAL A 110 -2.06 -1.28 -9.69
N ILE A 111 -2.18 -1.34 -8.38
CA ILE A 111 -1.88 -2.54 -7.60
C ILE A 111 -3.11 -2.93 -6.79
N ALA A 112 -3.46 -4.21 -6.81
CA ALA A 112 -4.49 -4.77 -5.93
C ALA A 112 -3.81 -5.53 -4.81
N GLU A 113 -4.25 -5.31 -3.60
CA GLU A 113 -3.74 -5.97 -2.41
C GLU A 113 -4.87 -6.73 -1.73
N LEU A 114 -4.53 -7.94 -1.26
CA LEU A 114 -5.45 -8.74 -0.46
C LEU A 114 -4.74 -9.13 0.83
N GLU A 115 -5.33 -8.72 1.96
CA GLU A 115 -4.85 -9.10 3.27
C GLU A 115 -5.48 -10.44 3.66
N LEU A 116 -4.64 -11.35 4.13
CA LEU A 116 -5.03 -12.71 4.49
C LEU A 116 -4.91 -12.94 5.98
N SER A 117 -5.66 -13.89 6.51
CA SER A 117 -5.55 -14.30 7.91
C SER A 117 -4.48 -15.37 8.12
N SER A 118 -4.07 -16.06 7.06
CA SER A 118 -2.94 -17.02 7.05
C SER A 118 -2.34 -17.08 5.66
N GLU A 119 -1.09 -17.55 5.55
CA GLU A 119 -0.40 -17.60 4.25
C GLU A 119 -1.07 -18.56 3.27
N ASP A 120 -1.76 -19.56 3.77
CA ASP A 120 -2.43 -20.58 2.96
C ASP A 120 -3.94 -20.36 2.82
N GLN A 121 -4.44 -19.19 3.23
CA GLN A 121 -5.87 -18.91 3.11
C GLN A 121 -6.30 -18.95 1.65
N GLN A 122 -7.40 -19.66 1.40
CA GLN A 122 -7.97 -19.80 0.06
C GLN A 122 -8.90 -18.63 -0.23
N PHE A 123 -8.90 -18.18 -1.47
CA PHE A 123 -9.79 -17.11 -1.95
C PHE A 123 -10.01 -17.25 -3.45
N THR A 124 -11.03 -16.57 -3.95
CA THR A 124 -11.35 -16.57 -5.37
C THR A 124 -10.72 -15.36 -6.04
N PHE A 125 -10.09 -15.57 -7.20
CA PHE A 125 -9.51 -14.48 -7.98
C PHE A 125 -10.60 -13.76 -8.78
N PRO A 126 -10.73 -12.43 -8.63
CA PRO A 126 -11.54 -11.64 -9.55
C PRO A 126 -10.98 -11.69 -10.97
N ASP A 127 -11.85 -11.48 -11.97
CA ASP A 127 -11.46 -11.54 -13.40
C ASP A 127 -10.40 -10.51 -13.78
N TRP A 128 -10.32 -9.42 -13.03
CA TRP A 128 -9.42 -8.31 -13.33
C TRP A 128 -8.04 -8.45 -12.67
N ILE A 129 -7.77 -9.53 -11.95
CA ILE A 129 -6.46 -9.76 -11.33
C ILE A 129 -5.44 -10.13 -12.41
N GLY A 130 -4.29 -9.45 -12.38
CA GLY A 130 -3.15 -9.71 -13.25
C GLY A 130 -2.06 -10.50 -12.54
N GLU A 131 -0.82 -10.26 -12.98
CA GLU A 131 0.35 -10.96 -12.46
C GLU A 131 0.57 -10.65 -10.97
N GLU A 132 0.95 -11.67 -10.21
CA GLU A 132 1.26 -11.51 -8.79
C GLU A 132 2.66 -10.89 -8.62
N MET A 133 2.74 -9.84 -7.78
CA MET A 133 3.96 -9.09 -7.53
C MET A 133 4.39 -9.14 -6.06
N SER A 134 3.86 -10.10 -5.29
CA SER A 134 4.08 -10.16 -3.83
C SER A 134 5.55 -10.27 -3.44
N SER A 135 6.37 -10.92 -4.26
CA SER A 135 7.79 -11.12 -3.99
C SER A 135 8.71 -10.11 -4.69
N ASP A 136 8.15 -9.19 -5.45
CA ASP A 136 8.94 -8.19 -6.19
C ASP A 136 9.03 -6.89 -5.39
N ALA A 137 10.17 -6.67 -4.75
CA ALA A 137 10.40 -5.53 -3.88
C ALA A 137 10.27 -4.19 -4.61
N ARG A 138 10.43 -4.15 -5.94
CA ARG A 138 10.27 -2.90 -6.71
C ARG A 138 8.88 -2.28 -6.53
N TYR A 139 7.88 -3.12 -6.25
CA TYR A 139 6.49 -2.68 -6.07
C TYR A 139 6.16 -2.33 -4.62
N TYR A 140 7.10 -2.41 -3.69
CA TYR A 140 6.88 -1.91 -2.34
C TYR A 140 6.78 -0.38 -2.39
N ASN A 141 5.80 0.18 -1.69
CA ASN A 141 5.58 1.63 -1.73
C ASN A 141 6.84 2.41 -1.34
N SER A 142 7.60 1.94 -0.36
CA SER A 142 8.86 2.58 0.02
C SER A 142 9.89 2.57 -1.12
N CYS A 143 9.94 1.51 -1.91
CA CYS A 143 10.85 1.41 -3.05
C CYS A 143 10.40 2.26 -4.23
N LEU A 144 9.09 2.45 -4.40
CA LEU A 144 8.53 3.28 -5.46
C LEU A 144 8.88 4.77 -5.30
N LEU A 145 9.25 5.19 -4.11
CA LEU A 145 9.73 6.55 -3.88
C LEU A 145 11.08 6.80 -4.54
N GLU A 146 12.00 5.83 -4.43
CA GLU A 146 13.35 5.96 -4.98
C GLU A 146 13.41 5.62 -6.46
N ARG A 147 12.66 4.61 -6.88
CA ARG A 147 12.60 4.15 -8.25
C ARG A 147 11.15 4.04 -8.71
N PRO A 148 10.59 5.15 -9.24
CA PRO A 148 9.19 5.15 -9.67
C PRO A 148 8.92 4.20 -10.83
N TRP A 149 7.70 3.72 -10.88
CA TRP A 149 7.16 2.97 -12.01
C TRP A 149 6.87 3.93 -13.19
N PRO A 150 7.08 3.55 -14.46
CA PRO A 150 7.63 2.27 -14.89
C PRO A 150 9.12 2.16 -14.65
N PHE A 151 9.59 0.92 -14.44
CA PHE A 151 10.99 0.69 -14.11
C PHE A 151 11.86 0.71 -15.36
N ASP A 152 13.02 1.34 -15.23
CA ASP A 152 14.06 1.29 -16.25
C ASP A 152 14.93 0.06 -15.99
N ASP A 153 15.11 -0.76 -17.01
CA ASP A 153 15.98 -1.93 -16.91
C ASP A 153 17.42 -1.55 -17.21
#